data_795a7545f383d1676aa936c2703c0fc1
#
_entry.id   795a7545f383d1676aa936c2703c0fc1
#
_cell.length_a   1.000
_cell.length_b   1.000
_cell.length_c   1.000
_cell.angle_alpha   90.00
_cell.angle_beta   90.00
_cell.angle_gamma   90.00
#
_symmetry.space_group_name_H-M   'P 1'
#
loop_
_entity.id
_entity.type
_entity.pdbx_description
1 polymer ?
#
loop_
_entity_poly.entity_id
_entity_poly.type
_entity_poly.pdbx_seq_one_letter_code
_entity_poly.pdbx_strand_id
1 'polypeptide(L)'
;MLIVGGLTIDRFADGSVAPGGSVLHAGRAARSEDARLVTLTVAGTEPAARDGLDSLRELGQLACQPVPHTTVYRHEARDGERVLVLEALAEPIAVNGLRDLGRPDVALVAPIASEVSPALVDGLRAELNPDRIILLIQGWLRRLVTGEEVRALALNTLSAAQERVIAAVDAIVVSTEDLVEARGDPFSQATELRRRVGPRPILVVTLGTEGYLLDDPALDRIVASVPRRVVTGVSANGAGDTFGAGFAINLAHGVSPLEAADLATELVIRVLEARRA
;
A
#
# COMPACT_ATOMS: atom_id res chain seq x y z
N MET A 1 5.63 -5.35 -13.64
CA MET A 1 5.07 -5.21 -12.29
C MET A 1 3.54 -5.17 -12.37
N LEU A 2 2.85 -5.87 -11.48
CA LEU A 2 1.39 -5.75 -11.27
C LEU A 2 1.14 -4.99 -9.96
N ILE A 3 0.24 -4.01 -9.97
CA ILE A 3 -0.28 -3.35 -8.75
C ILE A 3 -1.74 -3.72 -8.59
N VAL A 4 -2.12 -4.22 -7.42
CA VAL A 4 -3.51 -4.58 -7.06
C VAL A 4 -3.92 -3.81 -5.82
N GLY A 5 -5.00 -3.03 -5.91
CA GLY A 5 -5.47 -2.22 -4.78
C GLY A 5 -6.59 -1.26 -5.16
N GLY A 6 -6.87 -0.32 -4.27
CA GLY A 6 -7.98 0.61 -4.40
C GLY A 6 -7.61 1.91 -5.10
N LEU A 7 -8.47 2.31 -6.06
CA LEU A 7 -8.64 3.71 -6.43
C LEU A 7 -9.60 4.34 -5.42
N THR A 8 -9.35 5.57 -4.99
CA THR A 8 -10.23 6.32 -4.09
C THR A 8 -10.62 7.67 -4.67
N ILE A 9 -11.67 8.24 -4.10
CA ILE A 9 -12.02 9.65 -4.26
C ILE A 9 -11.74 10.32 -2.92
N ASP A 10 -10.85 11.28 -2.91
CA ASP A 10 -10.48 12.04 -1.73
C ASP A 10 -11.19 13.40 -1.76
N ARG A 11 -11.97 13.70 -0.73
CA ARG A 11 -12.65 14.98 -0.51
C ARG A 11 -11.94 15.75 0.59
N PHE A 12 -11.59 16.98 0.32
CA PHE A 12 -10.86 17.83 1.26
C PHE A 12 -11.76 18.88 1.91
N ALA A 13 -11.33 19.43 3.05
CA ALA A 13 -12.08 20.40 3.82
C ALA A 13 -12.37 21.71 3.07
N ASP A 14 -11.56 22.06 2.08
CA ASP A 14 -11.76 23.22 1.19
C ASP A 14 -12.80 22.97 0.09
N GLY A 15 -13.42 21.80 0.06
CA GLY A 15 -14.39 21.37 -0.95
C GLY A 15 -13.77 20.80 -2.22
N SER A 16 -12.46 20.76 -2.33
CA SER A 16 -11.80 20.13 -3.48
C SER A 16 -11.98 18.62 -3.44
N VAL A 17 -12.00 18.01 -4.63
CA VAL A 17 -12.14 16.57 -4.83
C VAL A 17 -11.05 16.11 -5.78
N ALA A 18 -10.35 15.05 -5.44
CA ALA A 18 -9.29 14.49 -6.28
C ALA A 18 -9.30 12.96 -6.26
N PRO A 19 -8.84 12.30 -7.35
CA PRO A 19 -8.55 10.88 -7.31
C PRO A 19 -7.35 10.58 -6.42
N GLY A 20 -7.43 9.51 -5.65
CA GLY A 20 -6.40 9.02 -4.74
C GLY A 20 -6.30 7.51 -4.75
N GLY A 21 -5.79 6.95 -3.68
CA GLY A 21 -5.68 5.52 -3.47
C GLY A 21 -4.32 4.94 -3.80
N SER A 22 -4.09 3.75 -3.26
CA SER A 22 -2.79 3.08 -3.32
C SER A 22 -2.31 2.83 -4.76
N VAL A 23 -3.21 2.41 -5.66
CA VAL A 23 -2.86 2.12 -7.05
C VAL A 23 -2.35 3.35 -7.81
N LEU A 24 -2.89 4.53 -7.51
CA LEU A 24 -2.50 5.77 -8.18
C LEU A 24 -1.14 6.26 -7.70
N HIS A 25 -0.90 6.23 -6.38
CA HIS A 25 0.39 6.64 -5.81
C HIS A 25 1.50 5.66 -6.17
N ALA A 26 1.28 4.36 -5.99
CA ALA A 26 2.24 3.33 -6.36
C ALA A 26 2.49 3.29 -7.88
N GLY A 27 1.44 3.49 -8.70
CA GLY A 27 1.56 3.53 -10.15
C GLY A 27 2.43 4.69 -10.64
N ARG A 28 2.24 5.90 -10.10
CA ARG A 28 3.08 7.07 -10.41
C ARG A 28 4.54 6.83 -10.01
N ALA A 29 4.77 6.26 -8.83
CA ALA A 29 6.09 5.89 -8.36
C ALA A 29 6.75 4.84 -9.26
N ALA A 30 6.03 3.78 -9.63
CA ALA A 30 6.54 2.74 -10.52
C ALA A 30 6.89 3.30 -11.92
N ARG A 31 6.06 4.21 -12.44
CA ARG A 31 6.32 4.84 -13.72
C ARG A 31 7.56 5.73 -13.71
N SER A 32 7.84 6.42 -12.60
CA SER A 32 9.06 7.24 -12.46
C SER A 32 10.35 6.41 -12.41
N GLU A 33 10.24 5.10 -12.16
CA GLU A 33 11.32 4.12 -12.22
C GLU A 33 11.28 3.29 -13.52
N ASP A 34 10.59 3.77 -14.57
CA ASP A 34 10.45 3.14 -15.89
C ASP A 34 9.88 1.71 -15.87
N ALA A 35 9.18 1.33 -14.82
CA ALA A 35 8.59 0.02 -14.70
C ALA A 35 7.43 -0.18 -15.70
N ARG A 36 7.38 -1.34 -16.38
CA ARG A 36 6.21 -1.75 -17.14
C ARG A 36 5.09 -2.11 -16.17
N LEU A 37 4.00 -1.34 -16.22
CA LEU A 37 2.93 -1.41 -15.23
C LEU A 37 1.66 -2.06 -15.77
N VAL A 38 1.09 -2.95 -14.99
CA VAL A 38 -0.30 -3.42 -15.07
C VAL A 38 -0.98 -3.08 -13.74
N THR A 39 -2.14 -2.45 -13.78
CA THR A 39 -2.93 -2.13 -12.58
C THR A 39 -4.24 -2.89 -12.59
N LEU A 40 -4.58 -3.53 -11.46
CA LEU A 40 -5.90 -4.12 -11.21
C LEU A 40 -6.58 -3.36 -10.06
N THR A 41 -7.77 -2.82 -10.33
CA THR A 41 -8.54 -2.04 -9.35
C THR A 41 -10.04 -2.17 -9.56
N VAL A 42 -10.81 -1.54 -8.70
CA VAL A 42 -12.26 -1.35 -8.82
C VAL A 42 -12.59 0.13 -8.80
N ALA A 43 -13.60 0.54 -9.54
CA ALA A 43 -14.12 1.91 -9.50
C ALA A 43 -15.56 1.98 -9.96
N GLY A 44 -16.28 2.97 -9.44
CA GLY A 44 -17.60 3.40 -9.92
C GLY A 44 -17.49 4.35 -11.12
N THR A 45 -18.56 5.10 -11.33
CA THR A 45 -18.70 6.01 -12.48
C THR A 45 -18.63 7.48 -12.11
N GLU A 46 -18.20 7.80 -10.90
CA GLU A 46 -18.05 9.17 -10.41
C GLU A 46 -17.03 9.94 -11.24
N PRO A 47 -17.20 11.28 -11.44
CA PRO A 47 -16.25 12.06 -12.24
C PRO A 47 -14.79 11.91 -11.78
N ALA A 48 -14.51 12.09 -10.50
CA ALA A 48 -13.15 11.95 -9.97
C ALA A 48 -12.58 10.53 -10.11
N ALA A 49 -13.44 9.48 -10.08
CA ALA A 49 -13.00 8.12 -10.37
C ALA A 49 -12.57 7.96 -11.84
N ARG A 50 -13.29 8.58 -12.77
CA ARG A 50 -12.92 8.58 -14.20
C ARG A 50 -11.57 9.27 -14.43
N ASP A 51 -11.35 10.43 -13.81
CA ASP A 51 -10.07 11.16 -13.87
C ASP A 51 -8.92 10.28 -13.33
N GLY A 52 -9.18 9.54 -12.25
CA GLY A 52 -8.23 8.57 -11.70
C GLY A 52 -7.94 7.41 -12.64
N LEU A 53 -8.97 6.84 -13.28
CA LEU A 53 -8.83 5.76 -14.25
C LEU A 53 -8.07 6.22 -15.51
N ASP A 54 -8.30 7.44 -15.98
CA ASP A 54 -7.58 8.02 -17.11
C ASP A 54 -6.11 8.22 -16.76
N SER A 55 -5.82 8.75 -15.57
CA SER A 55 -4.45 8.82 -15.05
C SER A 55 -3.78 7.44 -14.99
N LEU A 56 -4.48 6.39 -14.53
CA LEU A 56 -3.93 5.03 -14.48
C LEU A 56 -3.66 4.45 -15.87
N ARG A 57 -4.49 4.76 -16.88
CA ARG A 57 -4.26 4.35 -18.28
C ARG A 57 -3.01 4.98 -18.89
N GLU A 58 -2.70 6.23 -18.51
CA GLU A 58 -1.47 6.90 -18.93
C GLU A 58 -0.21 6.26 -18.31
N LEU A 59 -0.34 5.65 -17.13
CA LEU A 59 0.77 4.99 -16.45
C LEU A 59 1.07 3.59 -17.01
N GLY A 60 0.06 2.88 -17.55
CA GLY A 60 0.24 1.54 -18.08
C GLY A 60 -1.05 0.82 -18.42
N GLN A 61 -0.99 -0.50 -18.51
CA GLN A 61 -2.18 -1.32 -18.73
C GLN A 61 -3.10 -1.27 -17.51
N LEU A 62 -4.39 -1.02 -17.74
CA LEU A 62 -5.39 -0.96 -16.68
C LEU A 62 -6.45 -2.06 -16.85
N ALA A 63 -6.63 -2.86 -15.82
CA ALA A 63 -7.79 -3.73 -15.61
C ALA A 63 -8.63 -3.12 -14.48
N CYS A 64 -9.79 -2.59 -14.82
CA CYS A 64 -10.72 -2.04 -13.84
C CYS A 64 -12.02 -2.84 -13.84
N GLN A 65 -12.41 -3.34 -12.68
CA GLN A 65 -13.70 -3.96 -12.46
C GLN A 65 -14.73 -2.88 -12.10
N PRO A 66 -15.82 -2.73 -12.86
CA PRO A 66 -16.86 -1.76 -12.53
C PRO A 66 -17.61 -2.20 -11.26
N VAL A 67 -17.81 -1.25 -10.36
CA VAL A 67 -18.59 -1.40 -9.12
C VAL A 67 -19.57 -0.23 -8.98
N PRO A 68 -20.62 -0.34 -8.14
CA PRO A 68 -21.59 0.74 -7.99
C PRO A 68 -20.98 2.05 -7.49
N HIS A 69 -19.99 1.97 -6.57
CA HIS A 69 -19.37 3.12 -5.94
C HIS A 69 -17.86 2.91 -5.79
N THR A 70 -17.08 3.96 -6.04
CA THR A 70 -15.67 4.03 -5.66
C THR A 70 -15.57 4.27 -4.15
N THR A 71 -14.51 3.79 -3.51
CA THR A 71 -14.23 4.14 -2.11
C THR A 71 -13.99 5.65 -2.00
N VAL A 72 -14.73 6.31 -1.10
CA VAL A 72 -14.63 7.76 -0.88
C VAL A 72 -14.17 8.03 0.54
N TYR A 73 -13.08 8.79 0.65
CA TYR A 73 -12.60 9.29 1.91
C TYR A 73 -12.77 10.82 1.98
N ARG A 74 -13.24 11.31 3.13
CA ARG A 74 -13.23 12.73 3.46
C ARG A 74 -12.11 13.02 4.45
N HIS A 75 -11.27 13.97 4.07
CA HIS A 75 -10.14 14.44 4.88
C HIS A 75 -10.59 15.62 5.72
N GLU A 76 -10.48 15.49 7.02
CA GLU A 76 -10.74 16.52 8.02
C GLU A 76 -9.47 16.86 8.78
N ALA A 77 -9.44 18.02 9.42
CA ALA A 77 -8.48 18.37 10.44
C ALA A 77 -9.22 18.58 11.75
N ARG A 78 -8.83 17.86 12.80
CA ARG A 78 -9.33 18.03 14.17
C ARG A 78 -8.14 18.22 15.08
N ASP A 79 -8.14 19.32 15.83
CA ASP A 79 -7.05 19.66 16.78
C ASP A 79 -5.64 19.64 16.13
N GLY A 80 -5.57 19.96 14.81
CA GLY A 80 -4.33 19.95 14.04
C GLY A 80 -3.92 18.57 13.51
N GLU A 81 -4.65 17.51 13.87
CA GLU A 81 -4.43 16.16 13.36
C GLU A 81 -5.31 15.87 12.13
N ARG A 82 -4.78 15.08 11.20
CA ARG A 82 -5.53 14.61 10.03
C ARG A 82 -6.45 13.47 10.43
N VAL A 83 -7.73 13.65 10.16
CA VAL A 83 -8.76 12.63 10.35
C VAL A 83 -9.31 12.19 9.00
N LEU A 84 -9.47 10.91 8.83
CA LEU A 84 -10.01 10.30 7.62
C LEU A 84 -11.40 9.72 7.94
N VAL A 85 -12.43 10.13 7.22
CA VAL A 85 -13.80 9.62 7.36
C VAL A 85 -14.16 8.83 6.11
N LEU A 86 -14.68 7.61 6.27
CA LEU A 86 -15.17 6.79 5.17
C LEU A 86 -16.58 7.25 4.77
N GLU A 87 -16.78 7.72 3.55
CA GLU A 87 -18.12 8.13 3.04
C GLU A 87 -18.77 7.05 2.15
N ALA A 88 -17.96 6.31 1.39
CA ALA A 88 -18.44 5.18 0.60
C ALA A 88 -17.34 4.10 0.53
N LEU A 89 -17.75 2.85 0.40
CA LEU A 89 -16.86 1.70 0.28
C LEU A 89 -17.14 0.96 -1.02
N ALA A 90 -16.09 0.72 -1.80
CA ALA A 90 -16.17 -0.09 -3.01
C ALA A 90 -16.35 -1.57 -2.69
N GLU A 91 -16.98 -2.30 -3.61
CA GLU A 91 -17.01 -3.76 -3.55
C GLU A 91 -15.61 -4.35 -3.76
N PRO A 92 -15.34 -5.56 -3.21
CA PRO A 92 -14.07 -6.23 -3.40
C PRO A 92 -13.77 -6.59 -4.86
N ILE A 93 -12.49 -6.57 -5.22
CA ILE A 93 -12.00 -7.09 -6.50
C ILE A 93 -12.26 -8.59 -6.53
N ALA A 94 -12.99 -9.06 -7.55
CA ALA A 94 -13.24 -10.48 -7.73
C ALA A 94 -12.01 -11.21 -8.29
N VAL A 95 -11.80 -12.46 -7.90
CA VAL A 95 -10.65 -13.28 -8.32
C VAL A 95 -10.58 -13.44 -9.84
N ASN A 96 -11.72 -13.51 -10.53
CA ASN A 96 -11.76 -13.58 -12.00
C ASN A 96 -11.19 -12.32 -12.71
N GLY A 97 -11.00 -11.21 -11.99
CA GLY A 97 -10.30 -10.03 -12.50
C GLY A 97 -8.81 -10.27 -12.79
N LEU A 98 -8.24 -11.36 -12.30
CA LEU A 98 -6.85 -11.77 -12.57
C LEU A 98 -6.65 -12.35 -13.99
N ARG A 99 -7.74 -12.78 -14.64
CA ARG A 99 -7.67 -13.37 -15.96
C ARG A 99 -7.08 -12.37 -16.97
N ASP A 100 -6.26 -12.87 -17.86
CA ASP A 100 -5.66 -12.10 -18.96
C ASP A 100 -4.63 -11.02 -18.58
N LEU A 101 -4.24 -10.93 -17.30
CA LEU A 101 -3.22 -9.96 -16.86
C LEU A 101 -1.78 -10.36 -17.19
N GLY A 102 -1.56 -11.62 -17.57
CA GLY A 102 -0.22 -12.16 -17.78
C GLY A 102 0.56 -12.36 -16.47
N ARG A 103 1.67 -13.06 -16.54
CA ARG A 103 2.55 -13.30 -15.39
C ARG A 103 3.43 -12.08 -15.13
N PRO A 104 3.33 -11.42 -13.97
CA PRO A 104 4.25 -10.35 -13.58
C PRO A 104 5.47 -10.92 -12.85
N ASP A 105 6.63 -10.25 -12.94
CA ASP A 105 7.80 -10.58 -12.11
C ASP A 105 7.49 -10.29 -10.63
N VAL A 106 6.79 -9.19 -10.35
CA VAL A 106 6.38 -8.80 -9.01
C VAL A 106 4.94 -8.31 -8.98
N ALA A 107 4.20 -8.71 -7.94
CA ALA A 107 2.90 -8.17 -7.58
C ALA A 107 3.00 -7.35 -6.29
N LEU A 108 2.65 -6.06 -6.37
CA LEU A 108 2.40 -5.20 -5.21
C LEU A 108 0.91 -5.24 -4.91
N VAL A 109 0.57 -5.82 -3.77
CA VAL A 109 -0.79 -5.88 -3.25
C VAL A 109 -0.94 -4.79 -2.20
N ALA A 110 -1.73 -3.77 -2.49
CA ALA A 110 -1.82 -2.54 -1.72
C ALA A 110 -3.27 -2.20 -1.36
N PRO A 111 -3.93 -2.97 -0.48
CA PRO A 111 -5.27 -2.64 -0.02
C PRO A 111 -5.28 -1.29 0.70
N ILE A 112 -6.18 -0.42 0.30
CA ILE A 112 -6.45 0.86 0.98
C ILE A 112 -7.69 0.76 1.88
N ALA A 113 -8.58 -0.17 1.53
CA ALA A 113 -9.79 -0.51 2.26
C ALA A 113 -10.00 -2.05 2.24
N SER A 114 -11.21 -2.51 1.95
CA SER A 114 -11.55 -3.94 1.91
C SER A 114 -11.60 -4.52 0.48
N GLU A 115 -11.10 -3.79 -0.51
CA GLU A 115 -11.16 -4.19 -1.92
C GLU A 115 -10.27 -5.39 -2.27
N VAL A 116 -9.25 -5.66 -1.45
CA VAL A 116 -8.38 -6.84 -1.62
C VAL A 116 -8.72 -7.88 -0.56
N SER A 117 -9.29 -8.99 -0.99
CA SER A 117 -9.57 -10.14 -0.13
C SER A 117 -8.38 -11.10 -0.04
N PRO A 118 -8.26 -11.91 1.01
CA PRO A 118 -7.28 -13.01 1.06
C PRO A 118 -7.37 -13.96 -0.13
N ALA A 119 -8.59 -14.27 -0.59
CA ALA A 119 -8.82 -15.14 -1.74
C ALA A 119 -8.25 -14.56 -3.05
N LEU A 120 -8.25 -13.22 -3.19
CA LEU A 120 -7.63 -12.57 -4.34
C LEU A 120 -6.11 -12.76 -4.34
N VAL A 121 -5.46 -12.67 -3.17
CA VAL A 121 -4.01 -12.88 -3.05
C VAL A 121 -3.63 -14.34 -3.27
N ASP A 122 -4.43 -15.29 -2.76
CA ASP A 122 -4.27 -16.71 -3.06
C ASP A 122 -4.42 -16.96 -4.57
N GLY A 123 -5.39 -16.31 -5.23
CA GLY A 123 -5.60 -16.35 -6.68
C GLY A 123 -4.42 -15.77 -7.48
N LEU A 124 -3.82 -14.68 -7.03
CA LEU A 124 -2.61 -14.13 -7.67
C LEU A 124 -1.49 -15.16 -7.76
N ARG A 125 -1.27 -15.90 -6.69
CA ARG A 125 -0.25 -16.96 -6.66
C ARG A 125 -0.64 -18.15 -7.54
N ALA A 126 -1.90 -18.54 -7.51
CA ALA A 126 -2.38 -19.71 -8.25
C ALA A 126 -2.48 -19.48 -9.77
N GLU A 127 -2.99 -18.32 -10.19
CA GLU A 127 -3.31 -18.03 -11.59
C GLU A 127 -2.18 -17.29 -12.33
N LEU A 128 -1.50 -16.34 -11.67
CA LEU A 128 -0.45 -15.53 -12.31
C LEU A 128 0.96 -15.95 -11.91
N ASN A 129 1.11 -16.60 -10.77
CA ASN A 129 2.40 -17.10 -10.24
C ASN A 129 3.54 -16.06 -10.37
N PRO A 130 3.41 -14.85 -9.79
CA PRO A 130 4.49 -13.87 -9.77
C PRO A 130 5.72 -14.42 -9.06
N ASP A 131 6.91 -13.95 -9.41
CA ASP A 131 8.12 -14.36 -8.72
C ASP A 131 8.13 -13.88 -7.27
N ARG A 132 7.51 -12.71 -7.00
CA ARG A 132 7.35 -12.15 -5.65
C ARG A 132 5.98 -11.49 -5.46
N ILE A 133 5.45 -11.58 -4.24
CA ILE A 133 4.26 -10.84 -3.78
C ILE A 133 4.68 -9.97 -2.59
N ILE A 134 4.54 -8.65 -2.74
CA ILE A 134 4.75 -7.67 -1.68
C ILE A 134 3.38 -7.16 -1.24
N LEU A 135 3.10 -7.20 0.07
CA LEU A 135 1.81 -6.81 0.65
C LEU A 135 1.97 -5.57 1.53
N LEU A 136 1.26 -4.51 1.19
CA LEU A 136 1.02 -3.38 2.10
C LEU A 136 -0.22 -3.71 2.92
N ILE A 137 -0.08 -4.01 4.23
CA ILE A 137 -1.21 -4.54 5.01
C ILE A 137 -2.18 -3.46 5.55
N GLN A 138 -1.94 -2.20 5.25
CA GLN A 138 -2.67 -1.05 5.80
C GLN A 138 -4.20 -1.21 5.73
N GLY A 139 -4.76 -1.56 4.56
CA GLY A 139 -6.21 -1.68 4.41
C GLY A 139 -6.83 -2.79 5.28
N TRP A 140 -6.07 -3.84 5.58
CA TRP A 140 -6.53 -4.93 6.45
C TRP A 140 -6.49 -4.58 7.94
N LEU A 141 -5.78 -3.50 8.30
CA LEU A 141 -5.67 -2.98 9.66
C LEU A 141 -6.55 -1.75 9.89
N ARG A 142 -7.61 -1.56 9.10
CA ARG A 142 -8.53 -0.43 9.21
C ARG A 142 -9.93 -0.88 9.57
N ARG A 143 -10.51 -0.26 10.60
CA ARG A 143 -11.94 -0.32 10.85
C ARG A 143 -12.65 0.61 9.88
N LEU A 144 -13.48 0.02 9.02
CA LEU A 144 -14.16 0.69 7.93
C LEU A 144 -15.68 0.62 8.17
N VAL A 145 -16.27 1.73 8.59
CA VAL A 145 -17.72 1.91 8.76
C VAL A 145 -18.11 3.20 8.06
N THR A 146 -19.00 3.12 7.10
CA THR A 146 -19.49 4.30 6.35
C THR A 146 -20.09 5.33 7.28
N GLY A 147 -19.66 6.58 7.14
CA GLY A 147 -20.04 7.71 7.99
C GLY A 147 -19.15 7.87 9.24
N GLU A 148 -18.25 6.93 9.52
CA GLU A 148 -17.37 6.99 10.68
C GLU A 148 -15.91 7.29 10.30
N GLU A 149 -15.16 7.73 11.31
CA GLU A 149 -13.72 7.88 11.24
C GLU A 149 -13.03 6.53 11.03
N VAL A 150 -12.11 6.50 10.07
CA VAL A 150 -11.25 5.33 9.85
C VAL A 150 -10.26 5.21 11.00
N ARG A 151 -10.29 4.07 11.67
CA ARG A 151 -9.41 3.79 12.81
C ARG A 151 -8.57 2.57 12.54
N ALA A 152 -7.35 2.60 13.05
CA ALA A 152 -6.51 1.43 13.00
C ALA A 152 -7.09 0.30 13.87
N LEU A 153 -6.93 -0.94 13.41
CA LEU A 153 -7.31 -2.16 14.10
C LEU A 153 -6.07 -2.83 14.68
N ALA A 154 -6.28 -3.50 15.79
CA ALA A 154 -5.25 -4.34 16.39
C ALA A 154 -4.91 -5.54 15.51
N LEU A 155 -3.64 -5.98 15.50
CA LEU A 155 -3.18 -7.15 14.72
C LEU A 155 -3.96 -8.44 15.03
N ASN A 156 -4.48 -8.57 16.26
CA ASN A 156 -5.28 -9.73 16.66
C ASN A 156 -6.69 -9.77 16.05
N THR A 157 -7.10 -8.74 15.30
CA THR A 157 -8.35 -8.71 14.56
C THR A 157 -8.23 -9.32 13.16
N LEU A 158 -7.00 -9.60 12.71
CA LEU A 158 -6.78 -10.29 11.45
C LEU A 158 -7.47 -11.66 11.47
N SER A 159 -8.18 -11.97 10.41
CA SER A 159 -8.78 -13.29 10.23
C SER A 159 -7.71 -14.35 9.95
N ALA A 160 -8.00 -15.62 10.25
CA ALA A 160 -7.10 -16.73 9.95
C ALA A 160 -6.71 -16.79 8.45
N ALA A 161 -7.59 -16.35 7.54
CA ALA A 161 -7.29 -16.27 6.12
C ALA A 161 -6.27 -15.16 5.80
N GLN A 162 -6.39 -14.00 6.44
CA GLN A 162 -5.41 -12.91 6.31
C GLN A 162 -4.06 -13.33 6.89
N GLU A 163 -4.03 -13.92 8.09
CA GLU A 163 -2.79 -14.41 8.71
C GLU A 163 -2.07 -15.45 7.83
N ARG A 164 -2.82 -16.39 7.24
CA ARG A 164 -2.26 -17.37 6.29
C ARG A 164 -1.63 -16.71 5.08
N VAL A 165 -2.30 -15.74 4.47
CA VAL A 165 -1.77 -14.99 3.32
C VAL A 165 -0.53 -14.21 3.72
N ILE A 166 -0.58 -13.47 4.83
CA ILE A 166 0.53 -12.70 5.37
C ILE A 166 1.77 -13.59 5.56
N ALA A 167 1.60 -14.79 6.13
CA ALA A 167 2.70 -15.73 6.32
C ALA A 167 3.24 -16.33 5.00
N ALA A 168 2.50 -16.22 3.89
CA ALA A 168 2.84 -16.82 2.60
C ALA A 168 3.46 -15.86 1.59
N VAL A 169 3.27 -14.54 1.74
CA VAL A 169 3.86 -13.52 0.84
C VAL A 169 5.38 -13.40 1.03
N ASP A 170 6.06 -12.74 0.12
CA ASP A 170 7.53 -12.63 0.13
C ASP A 170 7.98 -11.44 0.99
N ALA A 171 7.20 -10.36 1.02
CA ALA A 171 7.47 -9.22 1.90
C ALA A 171 6.18 -8.53 2.36
N ILE A 172 6.27 -7.87 3.50
CA ILE A 172 5.22 -7.05 4.11
C ILE A 172 5.78 -5.67 4.38
N VAL A 173 5.01 -4.66 4.04
CA VAL A 173 5.30 -3.27 4.40
C VAL A 173 4.12 -2.73 5.21
N VAL A 174 4.42 -2.08 6.33
CA VAL A 174 3.42 -1.48 7.23
C VAL A 174 3.99 -0.19 7.83
N SER A 175 3.15 0.77 8.15
CA SER A 175 3.54 1.96 8.91
C SER A 175 3.30 1.76 10.41
N THR A 176 4.13 2.39 11.25
CA THR A 176 3.84 2.48 12.69
C THR A 176 2.49 3.14 12.98
N GLU A 177 2.01 4.02 12.09
CA GLU A 177 0.69 4.65 12.19
C GLU A 177 -0.47 3.64 12.09
N ASP A 178 -0.25 2.51 11.40
CA ASP A 178 -1.25 1.45 11.25
C ASP A 178 -1.21 0.41 12.38
N LEU A 179 -0.21 0.47 13.27
CA LEU A 179 0.03 -0.48 14.35
C LEU A 179 -0.45 0.06 15.71
N VAL A 180 -1.67 -0.28 16.11
CA VAL A 180 -2.30 0.22 17.34
C VAL A 180 -1.71 -0.37 18.62
N GLU A 181 -1.30 -1.64 18.59
CA GLU A 181 -0.94 -2.43 19.78
C GLU A 181 0.40 -2.06 20.37
N ALA A 182 1.21 -1.43 19.60
CA ALA A 182 2.54 -1.07 20.04
C ALA A 182 2.61 0.45 20.25
N ARG A 183 1.87 0.97 21.18
CA ARG A 183 2.25 2.21 21.86
C ARG A 183 3.55 1.92 22.63
N GLY A 184 4.63 1.82 21.91
CA GLY A 184 5.94 1.42 22.37
C GLY A 184 7.00 1.82 21.37
N ASP A 185 8.23 1.45 21.61
CA ASP A 185 9.27 1.70 20.64
C ASP A 185 9.03 0.85 19.35
N PRO A 186 9.47 1.36 18.19
CA PRO A 186 9.26 0.69 16.91
C PRO A 186 9.83 -0.74 16.82
N PHE A 187 10.90 -1.05 17.58
CA PHE A 187 11.48 -2.40 17.62
C PHE A 187 10.54 -3.40 18.28
N SER A 188 9.87 -2.99 19.35
CA SER A 188 8.84 -3.82 20.00
C SER A 188 7.67 -4.10 19.05
N GLN A 189 7.29 -3.10 18.24
CA GLN A 189 6.27 -3.24 17.20
C GLN A 189 6.68 -4.24 16.12
N ALA A 190 7.88 -4.10 15.58
CA ALA A 190 8.41 -5.02 14.58
C ALA A 190 8.51 -6.45 15.14
N THR A 191 8.95 -6.61 16.39
CA THR A 191 9.04 -7.91 17.05
C THR A 191 7.68 -8.57 17.23
N GLU A 192 6.66 -7.83 17.70
CA GLU A 192 5.30 -8.37 17.85
C GLU A 192 4.70 -8.74 16.48
N LEU A 193 4.92 -7.90 15.48
CA LEU A 193 4.47 -8.21 14.11
C LEU A 193 5.17 -9.46 13.58
N ARG A 194 6.50 -9.58 13.74
CA ARG A 194 7.26 -10.79 13.37
C ARG A 194 6.69 -12.05 14.01
N ARG A 195 6.36 -11.98 15.29
CA ARG A 195 5.79 -13.13 16.03
C ARG A 195 4.46 -13.61 15.42
N ARG A 196 3.66 -12.68 14.84
CA ARG A 196 2.37 -13.01 14.20
C ARG A 196 2.50 -13.46 12.76
N VAL A 197 3.33 -12.77 11.98
CA VAL A 197 3.45 -13.07 10.55
C VAL A 197 4.32 -14.30 10.27
N GLY A 198 5.03 -14.79 11.27
CA GLY A 198 5.93 -15.95 11.13
C GLY A 198 7.28 -15.59 10.51
N PRO A 199 8.17 -16.56 10.32
CA PRO A 199 9.57 -16.34 9.99
C PRO A 199 9.85 -16.12 8.50
N ARG A 200 8.86 -16.29 7.61
CA ARG A 200 9.14 -16.33 6.17
C ARG A 200 9.23 -14.96 5.50
N PRO A 201 8.27 -14.03 5.65
CA PRO A 201 8.28 -12.80 4.88
C PRO A 201 9.35 -11.82 5.36
N ILE A 202 9.93 -11.06 4.43
CA ILE A 202 10.66 -9.84 4.78
C ILE A 202 9.65 -8.86 5.36
N LEU A 203 9.99 -8.23 6.50
CA LEU A 203 9.13 -7.27 7.16
C LEU A 203 9.79 -5.89 7.14
N VAL A 204 9.05 -4.90 6.63
CA VAL A 204 9.47 -3.49 6.69
C VAL A 204 8.42 -2.72 7.48
N VAL A 205 8.87 -2.04 8.54
CA VAL A 205 8.06 -1.10 9.32
C VAL A 205 8.54 0.31 9.03
N THR A 206 7.74 1.11 8.32
CA THR A 206 8.09 2.50 8.02
C THR A 206 7.77 3.41 9.21
N LEU A 207 8.67 4.36 9.49
CA LEU A 207 8.66 5.26 10.65
C LEU A 207 8.46 6.73 10.23
N GLY A 208 7.83 6.97 9.07
CA GLY A 208 7.67 8.30 8.52
C GLY A 208 9.02 8.99 8.28
N THR A 209 9.24 10.13 8.90
CA THR A 209 10.48 10.92 8.77
C THR A 209 11.69 10.29 9.48
N GLU A 210 11.48 9.29 10.31
CA GLU A 210 12.53 8.58 11.04
C GLU A 210 13.10 7.38 10.26
N GLY A 211 12.55 7.06 9.08
CA GLY A 211 13.06 6.00 8.22
C GLY A 211 12.27 4.70 8.29
N TYR A 212 12.96 3.58 8.51
CA TYR A 212 12.32 2.27 8.57
C TYR A 212 13.10 1.29 9.45
N LEU A 213 12.41 0.24 9.87
CA LEU A 213 13.00 -1.00 10.38
C LEU A 213 12.82 -2.09 9.33
N LEU A 214 13.88 -2.85 9.08
CA LEU A 214 13.89 -4.03 8.23
C LEU A 214 14.20 -5.26 9.06
N ASP A 215 13.32 -6.24 9.02
CA ASP A 215 13.51 -7.58 9.57
C ASP A 215 13.49 -8.58 8.41
N ASP A 216 14.68 -8.95 7.95
CA ASP A 216 14.89 -9.94 6.89
C ASP A 216 15.25 -11.27 7.54
N PRO A 217 14.54 -12.38 7.23
CA PRO A 217 14.89 -13.71 7.74
C PRO A 217 16.31 -14.17 7.42
N ALA A 218 16.97 -13.57 6.44
CA ALA A 218 18.37 -13.85 6.11
C ALA A 218 19.36 -13.12 7.03
N LEU A 219 18.88 -12.21 7.87
CA LEU A 219 19.70 -11.43 8.81
C LEU A 219 19.41 -11.89 10.25
N ASP A 220 20.45 -11.88 11.09
CA ASP A 220 20.32 -12.27 12.51
C ASP A 220 19.74 -11.14 13.40
N ARG A 221 19.33 -10.02 12.81
CA ARG A 221 18.89 -8.84 13.55
C ARG A 221 17.95 -7.96 12.72
N ILE A 222 17.12 -7.19 13.41
CA ILE A 222 16.39 -6.07 12.82
C ILE A 222 17.37 -4.94 12.52
N VAL A 223 17.34 -4.41 11.31
CA VAL A 223 18.14 -3.27 10.86
C VAL A 223 17.30 -2.02 10.87
N ALA A 224 17.77 -0.95 11.50
CA ALA A 224 17.18 0.38 11.41
C ALA A 224 17.94 1.22 10.39
N SER A 225 17.23 1.95 9.54
CA SER A 225 17.81 2.91 8.61
C SER A 225 17.09 4.25 8.73
N VAL A 226 17.88 5.32 8.67
CA VAL A 226 17.39 6.71 8.75
C VAL A 226 17.54 7.35 7.38
N PRO A 227 16.54 8.11 6.89
CA PRO A 227 16.64 8.76 5.59
C PRO A 227 17.77 9.79 5.58
N ARG A 228 18.48 9.90 4.47
CA ARG A 228 19.57 10.88 4.31
C ARG A 228 19.06 12.32 4.37
N ARG A 229 17.79 12.55 4.06
CA ARG A 229 17.13 13.85 4.05
C ARG A 229 15.68 13.69 4.50
N VAL A 230 15.14 14.70 5.16
CA VAL A 230 13.73 14.79 5.54
C VAL A 230 13.09 15.91 4.76
N VAL A 231 11.98 15.61 4.07
CA VAL A 231 11.16 16.60 3.35
C VAL A 231 9.99 17.00 4.24
N THR A 232 9.90 18.29 4.55
CA THR A 232 8.83 18.85 5.39
C THR A 232 8.00 19.88 4.61
N GLY A 233 6.81 20.19 5.10
CA GLY A 233 5.94 21.22 4.51
C GLY A 233 5.18 20.76 3.27
N VAL A 234 5.14 19.46 2.99
CA VAL A 234 4.35 18.85 1.91
C VAL A 234 3.50 17.70 2.47
N SER A 235 2.41 17.40 1.78
CA SER A 235 1.59 16.23 2.13
C SER A 235 2.36 14.93 1.91
N ALA A 236 2.44 14.09 2.93
CA ALA A 236 3.02 12.74 2.86
C ALA A 236 2.04 11.69 2.33
N ASN A 237 0.84 12.10 1.84
CA ASN A 237 -0.15 11.17 1.30
C ASN A 237 0.45 10.31 0.18
N GLY A 238 0.29 8.98 0.26
CA GLY A 238 0.86 8.03 -0.69
C GLY A 238 2.37 7.78 -0.56
N ALA A 239 3.03 8.28 0.50
CA ALA A 239 4.45 7.98 0.74
C ALA A 239 4.69 6.48 0.99
N GLY A 240 3.80 5.81 1.74
CA GLY A 240 3.85 4.36 1.96
C GLY A 240 3.67 3.56 0.67
N ASP A 241 2.72 3.98 -0.19
CA ASP A 241 2.50 3.34 -1.50
C ASP A 241 3.71 3.53 -2.43
N THR A 242 4.31 4.73 -2.41
CA THR A 242 5.54 5.06 -3.14
C THR A 242 6.71 4.18 -2.67
N PHE A 243 6.87 4.05 -1.36
CA PHE A 243 7.88 3.16 -0.76
C PHE A 243 7.65 1.71 -1.20
N GLY A 244 6.41 1.21 -1.07
CA GLY A 244 6.04 -0.15 -1.47
C GLY A 244 6.35 -0.43 -2.94
N ALA A 245 6.07 0.52 -3.84
CA ALA A 245 6.37 0.39 -5.27
C ALA A 245 7.88 0.33 -5.53
N GLY A 246 8.65 1.26 -4.95
CA GLY A 246 10.12 1.26 -5.09
C GLY A 246 10.75 0.00 -4.51
N PHE A 247 10.31 -0.45 -3.35
CA PHE A 247 10.77 -1.68 -2.72
C PHE A 247 10.50 -2.91 -3.59
N ALA A 248 9.27 -3.03 -4.11
CA ALA A 248 8.87 -4.14 -4.96
C ALA A 248 9.69 -4.21 -6.26
N ILE A 249 9.91 -3.07 -6.93
CA ILE A 249 10.70 -2.98 -8.15
C ILE A 249 12.14 -3.44 -7.91
N ASN A 250 12.79 -2.92 -6.87
CA ASN A 250 14.19 -3.25 -6.58
C ASN A 250 14.35 -4.72 -6.18
N LEU A 251 13.41 -5.28 -5.41
CA LEU A 251 13.40 -6.73 -5.13
C LEU A 251 13.23 -7.57 -6.40
N ALA A 252 12.42 -7.13 -7.36
CA ALA A 252 12.26 -7.82 -8.64
C ALA A 252 13.54 -7.79 -9.49
N HIS A 253 14.34 -6.74 -9.35
CA HIS A 253 15.65 -6.64 -9.99
C HIS A 253 16.76 -7.41 -9.26
N GLY A 254 16.43 -8.14 -8.18
CA GLY A 254 17.39 -8.94 -7.43
C GLY A 254 18.28 -8.14 -6.47
N VAL A 255 17.91 -6.89 -6.20
CA VAL A 255 18.59 -6.06 -5.18
C VAL A 255 18.32 -6.64 -3.80
N SER A 256 19.28 -6.56 -2.89
CA SER A 256 19.11 -7.03 -1.52
C SER A 256 17.97 -6.29 -0.80
N PRO A 257 17.25 -6.92 0.15
CA PRO A 257 16.14 -6.25 0.84
C PRO A 257 16.52 -4.94 1.51
N LEU A 258 17.71 -4.85 2.11
CA LEU A 258 18.19 -3.63 2.76
C LEU A 258 18.42 -2.51 1.73
N GLU A 259 19.13 -2.79 0.66
CA GLU A 259 19.39 -1.84 -0.41
C GLU A 259 18.08 -1.45 -1.13
N ALA A 260 17.16 -2.39 -1.35
CA ALA A 260 15.85 -2.12 -1.93
C ALA A 260 15.02 -1.15 -1.07
N ALA A 261 15.10 -1.27 0.26
CA ALA A 261 14.43 -0.36 1.19
C ALA A 261 15.08 1.03 1.22
N ASP A 262 16.41 1.11 1.13
CA ASP A 262 17.13 2.39 1.01
C ASP A 262 16.76 3.11 -0.30
N LEU A 263 16.77 2.41 -1.44
CA LEU A 263 16.35 2.95 -2.74
C LEU A 263 14.87 3.38 -2.75
N ALA A 264 14.00 2.62 -2.10
CA ALA A 264 12.59 2.99 -1.93
C ALA A 264 12.45 4.29 -1.10
N THR A 265 13.25 4.46 -0.06
CA THR A 265 13.29 5.69 0.75
C THR A 265 13.73 6.89 -0.10
N GLU A 266 14.77 6.74 -0.91
CA GLU A 266 15.21 7.81 -1.83
C GLU A 266 14.15 8.15 -2.89
N LEU A 267 13.39 7.15 -3.37
CA LEU A 267 12.24 7.39 -4.26
C LEU A 267 11.16 8.24 -3.58
N VAL A 268 10.80 7.91 -2.32
CA VAL A 268 9.86 8.71 -1.53
C VAL A 268 10.34 10.15 -1.41
N ILE A 269 11.61 10.37 -1.07
CA ILE A 269 12.20 11.71 -0.96
C ILE A 269 12.05 12.47 -2.28
N ARG A 270 12.43 11.88 -3.42
CA ARG A 270 12.30 12.52 -4.74
C ARG A 270 10.85 12.90 -5.05
N VAL A 271 9.90 12.00 -4.77
CA VAL A 271 8.47 12.27 -5.01
C VAL A 271 7.96 13.40 -4.12
N LEU A 272 8.36 13.47 -2.85
CA LEU A 272 7.96 14.54 -1.94
C LEU A 272 8.61 15.88 -2.31
N GLU A 273 9.88 15.89 -2.72
CA GLU A 273 10.56 17.10 -3.22
C GLU A 273 9.87 17.68 -4.45
N ALA A 274 9.43 16.81 -5.39
CA ALA A 274 8.70 17.24 -6.58
C ALA A 274 7.33 17.87 -6.28
N ARG A 275 6.72 17.58 -5.12
CA ARG A 275 5.46 18.24 -4.66
C ARG A 275 5.71 19.62 -4.06
N ARG A 276 6.95 19.97 -3.78
CA ARG A 276 7.35 21.25 -3.19
C ARG A 276 7.64 22.31 -4.26
N ALA A 277 7.99 21.87 -5.47
CA ALA A 277 8.29 22.72 -6.62
C ALA A 277 7.01 23.20 -7.32
#